data_d80c24f88dbb67e846f9dd6222ef33cd
#
_entry.id   d80c24f88dbb67e846f9dd6222ef33cd
#
_cell.length_a   1.000
_cell.length_b   1.000
_cell.length_c   1.000
_cell.angle_alpha   90.00
_cell.angle_beta   90.00
_cell.angle_gamma   90.00
#
_symmetry.space_group_name_H-M   'P 1'
#
loop_
_entity.id
_entity.type
_entity.pdbx_description
1 polymer ?
#
loop_
_entity_poly.entity_id
_entity_poly.type
_entity_poly.pdbx_seq_one_letter_code
_entity_poly.pdbx_strand_id
1 'polypeptide(L)'
;MLCNEEMRKSILSRLQGYRYEHSLGVERAAIMLAEKYGEDPEKAGTAGILHDITKYLSPQEQLNLCGKYGIIPCTVEKSEPKMLHGKTAAAIARAEYHMPEDICDAIACHTTGKNHMTLLDKILYLADYIEEKHLYGY
;
A
#
# COMPACT_ATOMS: atom_id res chain seq x y z
N MET A 1 10.99 16.45 3.97
CA MET A 1 11.05 15.10 3.36
C MET A 1 10.04 14.18 4.04
N LEU A 2 9.11 13.65 3.26
CA LEU A 2 8.02 12.83 3.78
C LEU A 2 8.50 11.50 4.35
N CYS A 3 9.48 10.87 3.68
CA CYS A 3 10.01 9.58 4.07
C CYS A 3 11.55 9.67 4.04
N ASN A 4 12.17 9.77 5.22
CA ASN A 4 13.63 9.85 5.30
C ASN A 4 14.26 8.45 5.12
N GLU A 5 15.59 8.39 5.04
CA GLU A 5 16.33 7.14 4.83
C GLU A 5 16.05 6.10 5.91
N GLU A 6 16.00 6.52 7.15
CA GLU A 6 15.76 5.63 8.28
C GLU A 6 14.36 5.02 8.22
N MET A 7 13.37 5.84 7.92
CA MET A 7 11.99 5.39 7.73
C MET A 7 11.88 4.44 6.55
N ARG A 8 12.52 4.78 5.43
CA ARG A 8 12.53 3.92 4.25
C ARG A 8 13.12 2.55 4.57
N LYS A 9 14.24 2.50 5.30
CA LYS A 9 14.84 1.22 5.72
C LYS A 9 13.88 0.41 6.58
N SER A 10 13.19 1.07 7.50
CA SER A 10 12.21 0.40 8.37
C SER A 10 11.09 -0.22 7.54
N ILE A 11 10.52 0.54 6.61
CA ILE A 11 9.45 0.06 5.74
C ILE A 11 9.93 -1.14 4.91
N LEU A 12 11.07 -1.00 4.26
CA LEU A 12 11.60 -2.06 3.38
C LEU A 12 11.97 -3.32 4.16
N SER A 13 12.33 -3.19 5.45
CA SER A 13 12.64 -4.35 6.28
C SER A 13 11.43 -5.25 6.54
N ARG A 14 10.22 -4.74 6.33
CA ARG A 14 8.97 -5.50 6.47
C ARG A 14 8.65 -6.33 5.22
N LEU A 15 9.41 -6.15 4.15
CA LEU A 15 9.16 -6.80 2.85
C LEU A 15 10.28 -7.80 2.57
N GLN A 16 9.91 -8.96 1.97
CA GLN A 16 10.87 -10.01 1.65
C GLN A 16 10.59 -10.62 0.28
N GLY A 17 11.64 -11.07 -0.39
CA GLY A 17 11.54 -11.78 -1.66
C GLY A 17 10.75 -11.03 -2.71
N TYR A 18 9.75 -11.71 -3.26
CA TYR A 18 8.89 -11.14 -4.31
C TYR A 18 8.24 -9.82 -3.88
N ARG A 19 7.75 -9.73 -2.64
CA ARG A 19 7.08 -8.52 -2.16
C ARG A 19 8.03 -7.33 -2.10
N TYR A 20 9.28 -7.57 -1.77
CA TYR A 20 10.31 -6.53 -1.78
C TYR A 20 10.54 -5.99 -3.20
N GLU A 21 10.80 -6.88 -4.15
CA GLU A 21 11.05 -6.48 -5.55
C GLU A 21 9.81 -5.81 -6.16
N HIS A 22 8.63 -6.37 -5.91
CA HIS A 22 7.37 -5.81 -6.38
C HIS A 22 7.16 -4.39 -5.85
N SER A 23 7.37 -4.18 -4.56
CA SER A 23 7.14 -2.87 -3.94
C SER A 23 8.13 -1.81 -4.44
N LEU A 24 9.39 -2.19 -4.69
CA LEU A 24 10.35 -1.27 -5.32
C LEU A 24 9.91 -0.91 -6.74
N GLY A 25 9.38 -1.87 -7.48
CA GLY A 25 8.84 -1.63 -8.82
C GLY A 25 7.63 -0.72 -8.79
N VAL A 26 6.73 -0.93 -7.83
CA VAL A 26 5.55 -0.07 -7.66
C VAL A 26 5.97 1.36 -7.30
N GLU A 27 6.99 1.50 -6.45
CA GLU A 27 7.54 2.81 -6.13
C GLU A 27 7.97 3.55 -7.40
N ARG A 28 8.76 2.89 -8.24
CA ARG A 28 9.25 3.50 -9.49
C ARG A 28 8.12 3.86 -10.44
N ALA A 29 7.17 2.95 -10.63
CA ALA A 29 6.03 3.17 -11.51
C ALA A 29 5.14 4.30 -10.99
N ALA A 30 4.90 4.36 -9.68
CA ALA A 30 4.08 5.39 -9.07
C ALA A 30 4.73 6.77 -9.21
N ILE A 31 6.05 6.86 -9.02
CA ILE A 31 6.80 8.12 -9.22
C ILE A 31 6.65 8.59 -10.66
N MET A 32 6.85 7.69 -11.62
CA MET A 32 6.76 8.02 -13.03
C MET A 32 5.35 8.51 -13.41
N LEU A 33 4.31 7.84 -12.92
CA LEU A 33 2.93 8.24 -13.17
C LEU A 33 2.61 9.59 -12.51
N ALA A 34 3.11 9.81 -11.30
CA ALA A 34 2.90 11.08 -10.61
C ALA A 34 3.53 12.25 -11.37
N GLU A 35 4.74 12.07 -11.86
CA GLU A 35 5.42 13.10 -12.66
C GLU A 35 4.65 13.39 -13.96
N LYS A 36 4.10 12.34 -14.58
CA LYS A 36 3.36 12.49 -15.82
C LYS A 36 2.02 13.21 -15.63
N TYR A 37 1.31 12.91 -14.54
CA TYR A 37 -0.06 13.38 -14.34
C TYR A 37 -0.22 14.52 -13.33
N GLY A 38 0.88 15.00 -12.78
CA GLY A 38 0.84 16.18 -11.90
C GLY A 38 0.52 15.90 -10.45
N GLU A 39 0.82 14.69 -9.96
CA GLU A 39 0.75 14.38 -8.53
C GLU A 39 2.13 14.52 -7.90
N ASP A 40 2.20 14.57 -6.58
CA ASP A 40 3.46 14.62 -5.83
C ASP A 40 4.19 13.28 -5.95
N PRO A 41 5.37 13.23 -6.61
CA PRO A 41 6.11 11.97 -6.79
C PRO A 41 6.56 11.35 -5.46
N GLU A 42 6.88 12.17 -4.46
CA GLU A 42 7.30 11.67 -3.14
C GLU A 42 6.15 10.94 -2.46
N LYS A 43 4.93 11.49 -2.53
CA LYS A 43 3.74 10.82 -1.97
C LYS A 43 3.45 9.52 -2.70
N ALA A 44 3.53 9.54 -4.02
CA ALA A 44 3.24 8.35 -4.83
C ALA A 44 4.23 7.23 -4.56
N GLY A 45 5.52 7.55 -4.53
CA GLY A 45 6.56 6.57 -4.24
C GLY A 45 6.45 6.00 -2.84
N THR A 46 6.17 6.84 -1.85
CA THR A 46 6.00 6.41 -0.45
C THR A 46 4.80 5.47 -0.32
N ALA A 47 3.67 5.80 -0.95
CA ALA A 47 2.53 4.89 -0.98
C ALA A 47 2.91 3.55 -1.62
N GLY A 48 3.74 3.58 -2.64
CA GLY A 48 4.20 2.38 -3.35
C GLY A 48 4.95 1.41 -2.46
N ILE A 49 5.90 1.89 -1.65
CA ILE A 49 6.67 0.99 -0.77
C ILE A 49 5.86 0.51 0.43
N LEU A 50 4.79 1.23 0.80
CA LEU A 50 3.95 0.89 1.96
C LEU A 50 2.78 -0.04 1.63
N HIS A 51 2.35 -0.10 0.36
CA HIS A 51 1.05 -0.70 0.04
C HIS A 51 0.92 -2.19 0.40
N ASP A 52 2.01 -2.93 0.39
CA ASP A 52 2.00 -4.38 0.58
C ASP A 52 2.69 -4.85 1.87
N ILE A 53 2.97 -3.96 2.82
CA ILE A 53 3.74 -4.33 4.02
C ILE A 53 3.07 -5.38 4.91
N THR A 54 1.76 -5.59 4.75
CA THR A 54 1.02 -6.61 5.49
C THR A 54 0.52 -7.76 4.61
N LYS A 55 0.86 -7.75 3.32
CA LYS A 55 0.34 -8.75 2.36
C LYS A 55 0.70 -10.18 2.77
N TYR A 56 1.88 -10.39 3.36
CA TYR A 56 2.38 -11.71 3.72
C TYR A 56 1.77 -12.27 5.02
N LEU A 57 1.05 -11.45 5.78
CA LEU A 57 0.50 -11.88 7.07
C LEU A 57 -0.59 -12.93 6.90
N SER A 58 -0.68 -13.85 7.88
CA SER A 58 -1.72 -14.86 7.89
C SER A 58 -3.09 -14.24 8.12
N PRO A 59 -4.18 -14.97 7.80
CA PRO A 59 -5.54 -14.50 8.10
C PRO A 59 -5.71 -14.08 9.56
N GLN A 60 -5.17 -14.85 10.48
CA GLN A 60 -5.29 -14.53 11.92
C GLN A 60 -4.54 -13.26 12.27
N GLU A 61 -3.34 -13.06 11.69
CA GLU A 61 -2.56 -11.85 11.92
C GLU A 61 -3.26 -10.62 11.37
N GLN A 62 -3.94 -10.73 10.22
CA GLN A 62 -4.74 -9.64 9.68
C GLN A 62 -5.86 -9.25 10.63
N LEU A 63 -6.57 -10.24 11.17
CA LEU A 63 -7.65 -9.99 12.11
C LEU A 63 -7.14 -9.39 13.42
N ASN A 64 -5.97 -9.84 13.88
CA ASN A 64 -5.35 -9.28 15.09
C ASN A 64 -5.02 -7.79 14.90
N LEU A 65 -4.51 -7.41 13.73
CA LEU A 65 -4.25 -6.01 13.42
C LEU A 65 -5.54 -5.19 13.36
N CYS A 66 -6.62 -5.77 12.86
CA CYS A 66 -7.91 -5.11 12.87
C CYS A 66 -8.35 -4.79 14.30
N GLY A 67 -8.18 -5.74 15.22
CA GLY A 67 -8.47 -5.51 16.63
C GLY A 67 -7.61 -4.42 17.25
N LYS A 68 -6.31 -4.42 16.92
CA LYS A 68 -5.37 -3.42 17.43
C LYS A 68 -5.70 -2.00 16.96
N TYR A 69 -6.10 -1.84 15.69
CA TYR A 69 -6.30 -0.53 15.10
C TYR A 69 -7.77 -0.11 14.95
N GLY A 70 -8.69 -0.89 15.53
CA GLY A 70 -10.11 -0.53 15.49
C GLY A 70 -10.76 -0.66 14.13
N ILE A 71 -10.24 -1.55 13.27
CA ILE A 71 -10.82 -1.83 11.96
C ILE A 71 -11.91 -2.88 12.15
N ILE A 72 -13.12 -2.61 11.66
CA ILE A 72 -14.23 -3.56 11.73
C ILE A 72 -14.38 -4.25 10.37
N PRO A 73 -13.99 -5.53 10.24
CA PRO A 73 -14.13 -6.24 8.97
C PRO A 73 -15.59 -6.45 8.60
N CYS A 74 -15.91 -6.29 7.32
CA CYS A 74 -17.23 -6.65 6.83
C CYS A 74 -17.34 -8.17 6.64
N THR A 75 -18.53 -8.67 6.30
CA THR A 75 -18.77 -10.11 6.17
C THR A 75 -17.83 -10.77 5.16
N VAL A 76 -17.62 -10.15 4.01
CA VAL A 76 -16.73 -10.68 2.98
C VAL A 76 -15.28 -10.73 3.48
N GLU A 77 -14.84 -9.69 4.16
CA GLU A 77 -13.48 -9.61 4.71
C GLU A 77 -13.24 -10.66 5.80
N LYS A 78 -14.27 -10.97 6.59
CA LYS A 78 -14.19 -12.04 7.59
C LYS A 78 -13.99 -13.41 6.94
N SER A 79 -14.62 -13.62 5.78
CA SER A 79 -14.49 -14.86 5.01
C SER A 79 -13.14 -14.96 4.29
N GLU A 80 -12.61 -13.83 3.84
CA GLU A 80 -11.35 -13.73 3.11
C GLU A 80 -10.47 -12.66 3.74
N PRO A 81 -9.84 -12.93 4.91
CA PRO A 81 -9.07 -11.91 5.62
C PRO A 81 -7.87 -11.33 4.84
N LYS A 82 -7.41 -12.02 3.79
CA LYS A 82 -6.36 -11.48 2.93
C LYS A 82 -6.78 -10.17 2.26
N MET A 83 -8.07 -9.94 2.10
CA MET A 83 -8.58 -8.68 1.55
C MET A 83 -8.31 -7.48 2.45
N LEU A 84 -7.98 -7.74 3.72
CA LEU A 84 -7.73 -6.70 4.70
C LEU A 84 -6.35 -6.05 4.58
N HIS A 85 -5.44 -6.61 3.77
CA HIS A 85 -4.06 -6.12 3.77
C HIS A 85 -3.92 -4.64 3.36
N GLY A 86 -4.82 -4.12 2.54
CA GLY A 86 -4.82 -2.68 2.24
C GLY A 86 -5.13 -1.85 3.47
N LYS A 87 -6.19 -2.22 4.19
CA LYS A 87 -6.61 -1.49 5.40
C LYS A 87 -5.60 -1.61 6.53
N THR A 88 -5.02 -2.79 6.73
CA THR A 88 -4.03 -2.99 7.80
C THR A 88 -2.72 -2.30 7.48
N ALA A 89 -2.28 -2.30 6.22
CA ALA A 89 -1.09 -1.54 5.80
C ALA A 89 -1.32 -0.04 6.00
N ALA A 90 -2.50 0.47 5.66
CA ALA A 90 -2.85 1.87 5.86
C ALA A 90 -2.83 2.24 7.35
N ALA A 91 -3.34 1.36 8.21
CA ALA A 91 -3.33 1.60 9.66
C ALA A 91 -1.91 1.71 10.21
N ILE A 92 -1.00 0.83 9.75
CA ILE A 92 0.41 0.90 10.15
C ILE A 92 1.06 2.17 9.62
N ALA A 93 0.79 2.53 8.36
CA ALA A 93 1.31 3.76 7.76
C ALA A 93 0.92 4.99 8.58
N ARG A 94 -0.33 5.03 9.05
CA ARG A 94 -0.83 6.12 9.86
C ARG A 94 -0.22 6.11 11.26
N ALA A 95 -0.26 4.98 11.95
CA ALA A 95 0.11 4.89 13.36
C ALA A 95 1.62 4.89 13.58
N GLU A 96 2.38 4.16 12.77
CA GLU A 96 3.82 3.99 12.98
C GLU A 96 4.67 4.94 12.15
N TYR A 97 4.20 5.32 10.96
CA TYR A 97 4.98 6.16 10.04
C TYR A 97 4.41 7.57 9.89
N HIS A 98 3.31 7.86 10.57
CA HIS A 98 2.69 9.20 10.58
C HIS A 98 2.40 9.76 9.19
N MET A 99 1.99 8.91 8.27
CA MET A 99 1.68 9.32 6.91
C MET A 99 0.40 10.13 6.83
N PRO A 100 0.35 11.11 5.92
CA PRO A 100 -0.87 11.90 5.73
C PRO A 100 -2.03 11.06 5.21
N GLU A 101 -3.23 11.55 5.42
CA GLU A 101 -4.46 10.83 5.15
C GLU A 101 -4.62 10.40 3.68
N ASP A 102 -4.18 11.25 2.74
CA ASP A 102 -4.28 10.93 1.31
C ASP A 102 -3.46 9.68 0.93
N ILE A 103 -2.28 9.51 1.55
CA ILE A 103 -1.46 8.30 1.36
C ILE A 103 -2.15 7.10 1.99
N CYS A 104 -2.64 7.25 3.23
CA CYS A 104 -3.33 6.17 3.92
C CYS A 104 -4.57 5.70 3.15
N ASP A 105 -5.35 6.64 2.63
CA ASP A 105 -6.53 6.33 1.83
C ASP A 105 -6.17 5.57 0.55
N ALA A 106 -5.10 5.99 -0.13
CA ALA A 106 -4.64 5.30 -1.35
C ALA A 106 -4.24 3.86 -1.04
N ILE A 107 -3.51 3.64 0.05
CA ILE A 107 -3.09 2.30 0.48
C ILE A 107 -4.33 1.46 0.83
N ALA A 108 -5.27 2.02 1.57
CA ALA A 108 -6.46 1.30 2.02
C ALA A 108 -7.31 0.79 0.86
N CYS A 109 -7.38 1.53 -0.24
CA CYS A 109 -8.23 1.17 -1.38
C CYS A 109 -7.49 0.53 -2.55
N HIS A 110 -6.20 0.23 -2.40
CA HIS A 110 -5.40 -0.23 -3.56
C HIS A 110 -5.81 -1.60 -4.10
N THR A 111 -6.49 -2.43 -3.32
CA THR A 111 -6.91 -3.75 -3.76
C THR A 111 -8.27 -3.74 -4.47
N THR A 112 -9.21 -2.95 -3.97
CA THR A 112 -10.59 -2.99 -4.43
C THR A 112 -11.03 -1.73 -5.17
N GLY A 113 -10.26 -0.63 -5.03
CA GLY A 113 -10.72 0.68 -5.46
C GLY A 113 -11.83 1.18 -4.53
N LYS A 114 -12.43 2.28 -4.91
CA LYS A 114 -13.57 2.86 -4.20
C LYS A 114 -14.26 3.88 -5.11
N ASN A 115 -15.43 4.34 -4.70
CA ASN A 115 -16.09 5.46 -5.38
C ASN A 115 -15.25 6.72 -5.18
N HIS A 116 -15.18 7.55 -6.21
CA HIS A 116 -14.50 8.84 -6.16
C HIS A 116 -13.01 8.74 -5.78
N MET A 117 -12.28 7.90 -6.50
CA MET A 117 -10.84 7.76 -6.31
C MET A 117 -10.12 9.07 -6.66
N THR A 118 -9.19 9.48 -5.79
CA THR A 118 -8.31 10.63 -6.06
C THR A 118 -7.28 10.25 -7.12
N LEU A 119 -6.55 11.23 -7.62
CA LEU A 119 -5.45 10.96 -8.55
C LEU A 119 -4.39 10.05 -7.91
N LEU A 120 -4.04 10.29 -6.65
CA LEU A 120 -3.10 9.44 -5.92
C LEU A 120 -3.60 8.01 -5.80
N ASP A 121 -4.89 7.83 -5.47
CA ASP A 121 -5.52 6.49 -5.41
C ASP A 121 -5.36 5.75 -6.73
N LYS A 122 -5.64 6.44 -7.84
CA LYS A 122 -5.56 5.86 -9.18
C LYS A 122 -4.13 5.52 -9.58
N ILE A 123 -3.19 6.37 -9.20
CA ILE A 123 -1.77 6.16 -9.49
C ILE A 123 -1.27 4.89 -8.79
N LEU A 124 -1.55 4.75 -7.52
CA LEU A 124 -1.12 3.56 -6.78
C LEU A 124 -1.76 2.29 -7.33
N TYR A 125 -3.06 2.34 -7.60
CA TYR A 125 -3.80 1.21 -8.15
C TYR A 125 -3.20 0.77 -9.49
N LEU A 126 -2.94 1.73 -10.38
CA LEU A 126 -2.37 1.46 -11.70
C LEU A 126 -0.92 0.98 -11.62
N ALA A 127 -0.12 1.61 -10.77
CA ALA A 127 1.29 1.23 -10.59
C ALA A 127 1.41 -0.22 -10.11
N ASP A 128 0.58 -0.60 -9.16
CA ASP A 128 0.51 -1.97 -8.65
C ASP A 128 0.14 -2.96 -9.76
N TYR A 129 -0.86 -2.63 -10.55
CA TYR A 129 -1.30 -3.47 -11.67
C TYR A 129 -0.22 -3.62 -12.75
N ILE A 130 0.42 -2.53 -13.13
CA ILE A 130 1.49 -2.53 -14.13
C ILE A 130 2.66 -3.41 -13.66
N GLU A 131 3.08 -3.28 -12.42
CA GLU A 131 4.21 -4.01 -11.88
C GLU A 131 3.90 -5.50 -11.73
N GLU A 132 2.67 -5.85 -11.35
CA GLU A 132 2.21 -7.23 -11.33
C GLU A 132 2.34 -7.87 -12.72
N LYS A 133 1.87 -7.16 -13.74
CA LYS A 133 1.95 -7.62 -15.13
C LYS A 133 3.40 -7.78 -15.59
N HIS A 134 4.25 -6.83 -15.25
CA HIS A 134 5.67 -6.85 -15.64
C HIS A 134 6.39 -8.08 -15.05
N LEU A 135 6.20 -8.32 -13.75
CA LEU A 135 6.87 -9.44 -13.06
C LEU A 135 6.41 -10.81 -13.55
N TYR A 136 5.17 -10.92 -14.02
CA TYR A 136 4.65 -12.17 -14.57
C TYR A 136 4.76 -12.27 -16.09
N GLY A 137 5.40 -11.30 -16.75
CA GLY A 137 5.67 -11.34 -18.18
C GLY A 137 4.46 -11.07 -19.07
N TYR A 138 3.45 -10.41 -18.57
CA TYR A 138 2.27 -10.07 -19.36
C TYR A 138 2.53 -8.85 -20.25
#